data_257d18921b9973eb09f0f3b30d6fd94f
#
_entry.id   257d18921b9973eb09f0f3b30d6fd94f
#
_cell.length_a   1.000
_cell.length_b   1.000
_cell.length_c   1.000
_cell.angle_alpha   90.00
_cell.angle_beta   90.00
_cell.angle_gamma   90.00
#
_symmetry.space_group_name_H-M   'P 1'
#
loop_
_entity.id
_entity.type
_entity.pdbx_description
1 polymer ?
#
loop_
_entity_poly.entity_id
_entity_poly.type
_entity_poly.pdbx_seq_one_letter_code
_entity_poly.pdbx_strand_id
1 'polypeptide(L)'
;KGHQTLLIHLPDRTLAYDAAASIVLKTPVWYCLTSTLAGFERYQAQNLVWCYDKWLIGDPTSDRYGYLIDTASTHYGDDVRWEFGTTIVYNEGRGAIFHELELVALTGRVALGDNPTISTSYSVDGETWSQPRPISAGTQGQRNKRLAWLQMGYMRNWRIQRFQGTSQANLAFARLEARLEPLAA
;
A
#
# COMPACT_ATOMS: atom_id res chain seq x y z
N LYS A 1 -9.31 -15.31 3.01
CA LYS A 1 -8.72 -15.99 1.85
C LYS A 1 -7.28 -16.44 2.14
N GLY A 2 -7.09 -17.42 3.05
CA GLY A 2 -5.78 -18.01 3.33
C GLY A 2 -4.87 -17.21 4.26
N HIS A 3 -5.25 -16.01 4.66
CA HIS A 3 -4.51 -15.22 5.65
C HIS A 3 -5.13 -15.39 7.03
N GLN A 4 -4.29 -15.67 8.00
CA GLN A 4 -4.65 -15.64 9.42
C GLN A 4 -4.03 -14.37 10.01
N THR A 5 -4.87 -13.39 10.30
CA THR A 5 -4.44 -12.08 10.75
C THR A 5 -4.87 -11.83 12.19
N LEU A 6 -3.93 -11.51 13.06
CA LEU A 6 -4.20 -11.01 14.42
C LEU A 6 -4.30 -9.48 14.35
N LEU A 7 -5.42 -8.93 14.83
CA LEU A 7 -5.62 -7.48 14.93
C LEU A 7 -5.43 -7.01 16.36
N ILE A 8 -4.64 -5.97 16.57
CA ILE A 8 -4.39 -5.33 17.84
C ILE A 8 -4.85 -3.87 17.73
N HIS A 9 -5.97 -3.56 18.38
CA HIS A 9 -6.51 -2.20 18.39
C HIS A 9 -5.87 -1.40 19.53
N LEU A 10 -5.04 -0.42 19.17
CA LEU A 10 -4.45 0.54 20.10
C LEU A 10 -5.30 1.83 20.12
N PRO A 11 -5.11 2.73 21.08
CA PRO A 11 -5.89 3.98 21.15
C PRO A 11 -5.72 4.87 19.90
N ASP A 12 -4.54 4.87 19.26
CA ASP A 12 -4.19 5.75 18.15
C ASP A 12 -4.09 5.03 16.78
N ARG A 13 -3.98 3.70 16.76
CA ARG A 13 -3.81 2.91 15.54
C ARG A 13 -4.27 1.47 15.69
N THR A 14 -4.33 0.75 14.59
CA THR A 14 -4.55 -0.71 14.61
C THR A 14 -3.38 -1.41 13.94
N LEU A 15 -2.75 -2.32 14.66
CA LEU A 15 -1.70 -3.18 14.13
C LEU A 15 -2.29 -4.51 13.66
N ALA A 16 -1.76 -5.03 12.58
CA ALA A 16 -2.12 -6.33 12.03
C ALA A 16 -0.86 -7.20 11.87
N TYR A 17 -0.92 -8.42 12.37
CA TYR A 17 0.10 -9.45 12.18
C TYR A 17 -0.45 -10.51 11.24
N ASP A 18 0.22 -10.75 10.12
CA ASP A 18 -0.15 -11.79 9.16
C ASP A 18 0.68 -13.05 9.41
N ALA A 19 0.05 -14.04 10.04
CA ALA A 19 0.72 -15.29 10.38
C ALA A 19 1.07 -16.11 9.12
N ALA A 20 0.17 -16.14 8.13
CA ALA A 20 0.40 -16.90 6.90
C ALA A 20 1.55 -16.31 6.08
N ALA A 21 1.57 -15.01 5.88
CA ALA A 21 2.67 -14.34 5.20
C ALA A 21 3.99 -14.47 5.96
N SER A 22 3.97 -14.41 7.28
CA SER A 22 5.16 -14.57 8.13
C SER A 22 5.79 -15.95 7.99
N ILE A 23 5.00 -17.01 7.86
CA ILE A 23 5.50 -18.37 7.61
C ILE A 23 6.19 -18.47 6.24
N VAL A 24 5.53 -17.94 5.20
CA VAL A 24 6.06 -18.00 3.82
C VAL A 24 7.36 -17.20 3.68
N LEU A 25 7.39 -15.99 4.24
CA LEU A 25 8.53 -15.09 4.15
C LEU A 25 9.63 -15.38 5.19
N LYS A 26 9.37 -16.26 6.16
CA LYS A 26 10.26 -16.59 7.29
C LYS A 26 10.69 -15.35 8.10
N THR A 27 9.83 -14.34 8.14
CA THR A 27 10.03 -13.10 8.89
C THR A 27 8.68 -12.58 9.36
N PRO A 28 8.58 -11.99 10.57
CA PRO A 28 7.32 -11.40 11.04
C PRO A 28 6.82 -10.31 10.10
N VAL A 29 5.58 -10.45 9.64
CA VAL A 29 4.94 -9.48 8.76
C VAL A 29 3.91 -8.69 9.57
N TRP A 30 4.21 -7.42 9.79
CA TRP A 30 3.36 -6.46 10.48
C TRP A 30 2.98 -5.31 9.57
N TYR A 31 1.76 -4.82 9.70
CA TYR A 31 1.31 -3.61 9.02
C TYR A 31 0.27 -2.87 9.85
N CYS A 32 0.03 -1.61 9.53
CA CYS A 32 -1.04 -0.83 10.13
C CYS A 32 -2.30 -0.91 9.26
N LEU A 33 -3.45 -1.11 9.87
CA LEU A 33 -4.75 -0.94 9.22
C LEU A 33 -5.32 0.42 9.57
N THR A 34 -5.85 1.11 8.57
CA THR A 34 -6.55 2.38 8.73
C THR A 34 -7.82 2.40 7.90
N SER A 35 -8.78 3.22 8.31
CA SER A 35 -10.01 3.48 7.55
C SER A 35 -10.10 4.92 7.05
N THR A 36 -8.98 5.65 7.00
CA THR A 36 -8.94 7.06 6.61
C THR A 36 -8.08 7.29 5.37
N LEU A 37 -8.30 8.42 4.69
CA LEU A 37 -7.46 8.88 3.59
C LEU A 37 -6.20 9.59 4.09
N ALA A 38 -6.22 10.14 5.30
CA ALA A 38 -5.11 10.87 5.90
C ALA A 38 -4.65 10.20 7.19
N GLY A 39 -3.32 10.07 7.36
CA GLY A 39 -2.73 9.52 8.58
C GLY A 39 -2.85 7.99 8.70
N PHE A 40 -2.67 7.50 9.93
CA PHE A 40 -2.72 6.09 10.32
C PHE A 40 -3.72 5.88 11.45
N GLU A 41 -4.84 6.58 11.41
CA GLU A 41 -5.88 6.44 12.40
C GLU A 41 -6.39 5.00 12.49
N ARG A 42 -7.07 4.68 13.59
CA ARG A 42 -7.56 3.33 13.87
C ARG A 42 -8.43 2.79 12.75
N TYR A 43 -8.32 1.49 12.55
CA TYR A 43 -9.23 0.72 11.72
C TYR A 43 -10.63 0.71 12.35
N GLN A 44 -11.64 1.15 11.60
CA GLN A 44 -13.01 1.28 12.10
C GLN A 44 -13.74 -0.06 12.23
N ALA A 45 -13.37 -1.05 11.44
CA ALA A 45 -14.00 -2.37 11.51
C ALA A 45 -13.51 -3.13 12.75
N GLN A 46 -14.33 -3.17 13.77
CA GLN A 46 -14.09 -3.86 15.04
C GLN A 46 -15.25 -4.81 15.38
N ASN A 47 -15.15 -5.51 16.51
CA ASN A 47 -16.21 -6.40 17.00
C ASN A 47 -16.65 -7.44 15.96
N LEU A 48 -15.66 -8.14 15.36
CA LEU A 48 -15.94 -9.17 14.36
C LEU A 48 -16.71 -10.33 14.97
N VAL A 49 -17.84 -10.66 14.36
CA VAL A 49 -18.69 -11.78 14.75
C VAL A 49 -19.05 -12.58 13.51
N TRP A 50 -18.85 -13.91 13.56
CA TRP A 50 -19.28 -14.80 12.51
C TRP A 50 -20.78 -15.12 12.69
N CYS A 51 -21.61 -14.67 11.74
CA CYS A 51 -23.05 -14.89 11.78
C CYS A 51 -23.62 -14.88 10.34
N TYR A 52 -24.63 -15.71 10.08
CA TYR A 52 -25.27 -15.82 8.77
C TYR A 52 -24.28 -16.04 7.61
N ASP A 53 -23.28 -16.88 7.83
CA ASP A 53 -22.21 -17.19 6.86
C ASP A 53 -21.40 -15.98 6.40
N LYS A 54 -21.27 -14.96 7.29
CA LYS A 54 -20.54 -13.72 7.05
C LYS A 54 -19.83 -13.24 8.32
N TRP A 55 -18.73 -12.56 8.13
CA TRP A 55 -18.09 -11.79 9.19
C TRP A 55 -18.79 -10.44 9.31
N LEU A 56 -19.59 -10.27 10.32
CA LEU A 56 -20.19 -9.00 10.69
C LEU A 56 -19.16 -8.14 11.42
N ILE A 57 -19.21 -6.85 11.18
CA ILE A 57 -18.32 -5.85 11.77
C ILE A 57 -19.12 -4.65 12.26
N GLY A 58 -18.67 -4.03 13.32
CA GLY A 58 -19.20 -2.78 13.83
C GLY A 58 -18.12 -1.71 13.86
N ASP A 59 -18.53 -0.46 13.77
CA ASP A 59 -17.67 0.70 14.00
C ASP A 59 -17.94 1.22 15.42
N PRO A 60 -16.95 1.18 16.35
CA PRO A 60 -17.17 1.62 17.72
C PRO A 60 -17.33 3.15 17.88
N THR A 61 -17.07 3.91 16.83
CA THR A 61 -17.12 5.38 16.83
C THR A 61 -18.38 5.95 16.16
N SER A 62 -19.15 5.09 15.50
CA SER A 62 -20.38 5.46 14.81
C SER A 62 -21.39 4.31 14.85
N ASP A 63 -22.63 4.59 14.49
CA ASP A 63 -23.70 3.58 14.43
C ASP A 63 -23.62 2.69 13.17
N ARG A 64 -22.49 2.70 12.49
CA ARG A 64 -22.29 1.92 11.26
C ARG A 64 -22.00 0.46 11.57
N TYR A 65 -22.62 -0.42 10.83
CA TYR A 65 -22.33 -1.84 10.81
C TYR A 65 -22.26 -2.34 9.37
N GLY A 66 -21.58 -3.45 9.16
CA GLY A 66 -21.40 -4.03 7.85
C GLY A 66 -20.93 -5.47 7.92
N TYR A 67 -20.46 -5.98 6.80
CA TYR A 67 -19.83 -7.29 6.75
C TYR A 67 -18.65 -7.27 5.79
N LEU A 68 -17.68 -8.14 6.03
CA LEU A 68 -16.52 -8.28 5.17
C LEU A 68 -16.90 -9.02 3.89
N ILE A 69 -16.60 -8.41 2.74
CA ILE A 69 -16.72 -9.02 1.41
C ILE A 69 -15.39 -8.85 0.67
N ASP A 70 -15.12 -9.76 -0.25
CA ASP A 70 -13.88 -9.78 -1.01
C ASP A 70 -13.93 -8.94 -2.30
N THR A 71 -15.09 -8.40 -2.62
CA THR A 71 -15.31 -7.55 -3.80
C THR A 71 -15.29 -6.05 -3.49
N ALA A 72 -15.42 -5.66 -2.22
CA ALA A 72 -15.34 -4.27 -1.80
C ALA A 72 -13.90 -3.90 -1.41
N SER A 73 -13.47 -2.74 -1.85
CA SER A 73 -12.20 -2.13 -1.48
C SER A 73 -12.36 -0.90 -0.58
N THR A 74 -13.61 -0.48 -0.33
CA THR A 74 -13.97 0.64 0.55
C THR A 74 -14.31 0.16 1.95
N HIS A 75 -14.19 1.05 2.95
CA HIS A 75 -14.64 0.81 4.31
C HIS A 75 -15.93 1.59 4.56
N TYR A 76 -17.04 0.88 4.80
CA TYR A 76 -18.39 1.48 4.97
C TYR A 76 -18.80 2.42 3.83
N GLY A 77 -18.30 2.19 2.60
CA GLY A 77 -18.52 3.02 1.43
C GLY A 77 -17.50 4.14 1.22
N ASP A 78 -16.65 4.40 2.21
CA ASP A 78 -15.62 5.44 2.13
C ASP A 78 -14.31 4.88 1.53
N ASP A 79 -13.63 5.69 0.72
CA ASP A 79 -12.31 5.35 0.21
C ASP A 79 -11.27 5.38 1.32
N VAL A 80 -10.32 4.47 1.24
CA VAL A 80 -9.20 4.38 2.18
C VAL A 80 -7.87 4.48 1.46
N ARG A 81 -6.87 4.98 2.17
CA ARG A 81 -5.49 5.07 1.69
C ARG A 81 -4.76 3.77 1.96
N TRP A 82 -3.88 3.41 1.05
CA TRP A 82 -2.84 2.43 1.29
C TRP A 82 -1.46 3.03 1.03
N GLU A 83 -0.48 2.53 1.76
CA GLU A 83 0.91 2.96 1.66
C GLU A 83 1.83 1.78 1.96
N PHE A 84 2.91 1.65 1.22
CA PHE A 84 4.02 0.77 1.59
C PHE A 84 5.35 1.36 1.14
N GLY A 85 6.42 0.95 1.83
CA GLY A 85 7.79 1.36 1.53
C GLY A 85 8.67 0.18 1.20
N THR A 86 9.77 0.45 0.50
CA THR A 86 10.87 -0.52 0.37
C THR A 86 11.68 -0.57 1.66
N THR A 87 12.48 -1.61 1.80
CA THR A 87 13.64 -1.56 2.69
C THR A 87 14.62 -0.48 2.21
N ILE A 88 15.60 -0.16 3.03
CA ILE A 88 16.68 0.77 2.66
C ILE A 88 17.43 0.18 1.45
N VAL A 89 17.44 0.92 0.35
CA VAL A 89 18.29 0.62 -0.81
C VAL A 89 19.65 1.26 -0.54
N TYR A 90 20.69 0.45 -0.55
CA TYR A 90 22.05 0.85 -0.21
C TYR A 90 23.06 0.28 -1.20
N ASN A 91 24.03 1.06 -1.64
CA ASN A 91 25.10 0.66 -2.56
C ASN A 91 26.46 1.02 -1.97
N GLU A 92 26.80 0.45 -0.83
CA GLU A 92 28.12 0.57 -0.18
C GLU A 92 28.64 2.05 -0.09
N GLY A 93 27.73 3.01 0.02
CA GLY A 93 28.08 4.43 0.06
C GLY A 93 28.45 5.09 -1.28
N ARG A 94 28.44 4.31 -2.38
CA ARG A 94 28.84 4.82 -3.72
C ARG A 94 27.73 5.54 -4.47
N GLY A 95 26.50 5.47 -3.98
CA GLY A 95 25.37 6.07 -4.63
C GLY A 95 24.87 5.30 -5.88
N ALA A 96 23.76 5.76 -6.43
CA ALA A 96 23.20 5.24 -7.68
C ALA A 96 22.25 6.27 -8.32
N ILE A 97 22.11 6.20 -9.65
CA ILE A 97 21.10 6.92 -10.41
C ILE A 97 19.91 5.99 -10.66
N PHE A 98 18.70 6.48 -10.37
CA PHE A 98 17.45 5.77 -10.62
C PHE A 98 16.85 6.24 -11.95
N HIS A 99 17.01 5.47 -12.99
CA HIS A 99 16.47 5.80 -14.31
C HIS A 99 14.98 5.50 -14.39
N GLU A 100 14.55 4.36 -13.86
CA GLU A 100 13.18 3.89 -13.92
C GLU A 100 12.83 3.07 -12.68
N LEU A 101 11.61 3.27 -12.20
CA LEU A 101 10.96 2.39 -11.23
C LEU A 101 9.65 1.92 -11.86
N GLU A 102 9.39 0.62 -11.86
CA GLU A 102 8.14 0.04 -12.31
C GLU A 102 7.52 -0.83 -11.22
N LEU A 103 6.30 -0.50 -10.86
CA LEU A 103 5.51 -1.31 -9.95
C LEU A 103 4.64 -2.25 -10.77
N VAL A 104 5.07 -3.50 -10.89
CA VAL A 104 4.33 -4.52 -11.64
C VAL A 104 3.09 -4.92 -10.86
N ALA A 105 1.92 -4.65 -11.43
CA ALA A 105 0.63 -4.86 -10.79
C ALA A 105 -0.44 -5.28 -11.79
N LEU A 106 -1.47 -5.97 -11.27
CA LEU A 106 -2.71 -6.15 -12.01
C LEU A 106 -3.52 -4.85 -11.92
N THR A 107 -3.76 -4.22 -13.07
CA THR A 107 -4.44 -2.93 -13.21
C THR A 107 -5.82 -3.10 -13.86
N GLY A 108 -6.57 -1.99 -14.04
CA GLY A 108 -7.84 -1.96 -14.77
C GLY A 108 -9.06 -2.45 -13.99
N ARG A 109 -8.94 -2.60 -12.67
CA ARG A 109 -10.04 -2.92 -11.75
C ARG A 109 -10.47 -1.65 -11.00
N VAL A 110 -11.11 -0.77 -11.72
CA VAL A 110 -11.55 0.56 -11.27
C VAL A 110 -13.01 0.73 -11.65
N ALA A 111 -13.79 1.50 -10.93
CA ALA A 111 -15.16 1.81 -11.30
C ALA A 111 -15.21 2.60 -12.62
N LEU A 112 -16.32 2.47 -13.34
CA LEU A 112 -16.51 3.18 -14.60
C LEU A 112 -16.50 4.70 -14.38
N GLY A 113 -15.65 5.39 -15.12
CA GLY A 113 -15.50 6.85 -15.03
C GLY A 113 -14.38 7.30 -14.09
N ASP A 114 -13.86 6.43 -13.23
CA ASP A 114 -12.78 6.76 -12.32
C ASP A 114 -11.40 6.62 -12.99
N ASN A 115 -10.49 7.50 -12.58
CA ASN A 115 -9.06 7.44 -12.95
C ASN A 115 -8.19 7.72 -11.73
N PRO A 116 -8.11 6.78 -10.79
CA PRO A 116 -7.33 6.96 -9.58
C PRO A 116 -5.85 7.08 -9.88
N THR A 117 -5.12 7.71 -8.97
CA THR A 117 -3.68 7.91 -9.09
C THR A 117 -2.91 7.10 -8.06
N ILE A 118 -1.70 6.69 -8.44
CA ILE A 118 -0.70 6.15 -7.54
C ILE A 118 0.46 7.12 -7.53
N SER A 119 0.97 7.43 -6.37
CA SER A 119 2.14 8.29 -6.24
C SER A 119 3.31 7.55 -5.62
N THR A 120 4.51 7.98 -5.97
CA THR A 120 5.73 7.55 -5.32
C THR A 120 6.52 8.75 -4.81
N SER A 121 7.16 8.58 -3.66
CA SER A 121 8.08 9.54 -3.06
C SER A 121 9.27 8.79 -2.47
N TYR A 122 10.35 9.50 -2.16
CA TYR A 122 11.52 8.90 -1.56
C TYR A 122 12.05 9.73 -0.40
N SER A 123 12.76 9.07 0.49
CA SER A 123 13.49 9.68 1.58
C SER A 123 14.96 9.23 1.56
N VAL A 124 15.86 10.12 1.95
CA VAL A 124 17.30 9.86 2.11
C VAL A 124 17.78 10.05 3.55
N ASP A 125 16.89 10.45 4.44
CA ASP A 125 17.13 10.69 5.87
C ASP A 125 16.16 9.91 6.78
N GLY A 126 15.11 9.31 6.20
CA GLY A 126 14.05 8.60 6.94
C GLY A 126 12.96 9.51 7.51
N GLU A 127 13.14 10.82 7.49
CA GLU A 127 12.22 11.81 8.09
C GLU A 127 11.53 12.65 7.03
N THR A 128 12.27 13.22 6.10
CA THR A 128 11.74 14.07 5.05
C THR A 128 11.49 13.27 3.76
N TRP A 129 10.39 13.59 3.09
CA TRP A 129 9.98 12.91 1.87
C TRP A 129 9.99 13.88 0.69
N SER A 130 10.46 13.40 -0.45
CA SER A 130 10.38 14.15 -1.70
C SER A 130 8.94 14.45 -2.07
N GLN A 131 8.72 15.41 -2.97
CA GLN A 131 7.39 15.64 -3.55
C GLN A 131 6.86 14.35 -4.18
N PRO A 132 5.59 13.98 -3.91
CA PRO A 132 4.96 12.83 -4.53
C PRO A 132 4.89 13.00 -6.05
N ARG A 133 5.20 11.94 -6.78
CA ARG A 133 5.08 11.89 -8.23
C ARG A 133 3.91 10.99 -8.62
N PRO A 134 2.73 11.57 -8.91
CA PRO A 134 1.54 10.80 -9.26
C PRO A 134 1.60 10.31 -10.71
N ILE A 135 1.04 9.12 -10.93
CA ILE A 135 0.69 8.57 -12.24
C ILE A 135 -0.71 7.98 -12.19
N SER A 136 -1.39 7.87 -13.32
CA SER A 136 -2.68 7.18 -13.40
C SER A 136 -2.51 5.69 -13.12
N ALA A 137 -3.33 5.13 -12.25
CA ALA A 137 -3.44 3.70 -12.01
C ALA A 137 -4.12 2.93 -13.16
N GLY A 138 -4.65 3.65 -14.13
CA GLY A 138 -5.44 3.14 -15.24
C GLY A 138 -6.94 3.22 -14.97
N THR A 139 -7.70 3.35 -16.04
CA THR A 139 -9.17 3.34 -16.02
C THR A 139 -9.69 1.91 -16.13
N GLN A 140 -11.01 1.75 -16.02
CA GLN A 140 -11.65 0.43 -16.15
C GLN A 140 -11.24 -0.27 -17.45
N GLY A 141 -10.82 -1.52 -17.33
CA GLY A 141 -10.42 -2.37 -18.45
C GLY A 141 -8.99 -2.20 -18.94
N GLN A 142 -8.24 -1.19 -18.50
CA GLN A 142 -6.82 -1.00 -18.85
C GLN A 142 -5.90 -1.98 -18.09
N ARG A 143 -6.03 -3.27 -18.40
CA ARG A 143 -5.32 -4.36 -17.70
C ARG A 143 -3.81 -4.41 -17.96
N ASN A 144 -3.34 -3.75 -19.01
CA ASN A 144 -1.93 -3.71 -19.41
C ASN A 144 -1.28 -2.35 -19.09
N LYS A 145 -1.85 -1.57 -18.19
CA LYS A 145 -1.27 -0.30 -17.78
C LYS A 145 0.02 -0.53 -17.01
N ARG A 146 1.13 -0.01 -17.54
CA ARG A 146 2.40 0.02 -16.81
C ARG A 146 2.40 1.13 -15.77
N LEU A 147 2.80 0.80 -14.56
CA LEU A 147 2.96 1.76 -13.47
C LEU A 147 4.45 2.10 -13.33
N ALA A 148 4.94 2.93 -14.25
CA ALA A 148 6.34 3.27 -14.35
C ALA A 148 6.60 4.76 -14.13
N TRP A 149 7.65 5.06 -13.39
CA TRP A 149 8.18 6.40 -13.14
C TRP A 149 9.59 6.48 -13.71
N LEU A 150 9.83 7.47 -14.56
CA LEU A 150 11.12 7.70 -15.18
C LEU A 150 11.87 8.83 -14.49
N GLN A 151 13.20 8.84 -14.61
CA GLN A 151 14.06 9.91 -14.09
C GLN A 151 13.84 10.16 -12.61
N MET A 152 14.00 9.10 -11.81
CA MET A 152 13.72 9.11 -10.38
C MET A 152 14.83 9.73 -9.52
N GLY A 153 15.79 10.40 -10.16
CA GLY A 153 16.88 11.09 -9.49
C GLY A 153 18.00 10.15 -9.04
N TYR A 154 18.78 10.58 -8.07
CA TYR A 154 19.90 9.80 -7.56
C TYR A 154 19.79 9.60 -6.05
N MET A 155 20.51 8.63 -5.52
CA MET A 155 20.83 8.49 -4.10
C MET A 155 22.35 8.70 -3.91
N ARG A 156 22.73 9.31 -2.81
CA ARG A 156 24.13 9.47 -2.46
C ARG A 156 24.64 8.29 -1.62
N ASN A 157 23.94 7.97 -0.54
CA ASN A 157 24.29 6.85 0.36
C ASN A 157 23.20 5.76 0.30
N TRP A 158 21.98 6.10 0.69
CA TRP A 158 20.87 5.19 0.76
C TRP A 158 19.56 5.92 0.43
N ARG A 159 18.52 5.15 0.18
CA ARG A 159 17.20 5.66 -0.18
C ARG A 159 16.12 4.68 0.25
N ILE A 160 15.03 5.21 0.74
CA ILE A 160 13.76 4.48 0.92
C ILE A 160 12.79 5.00 -0.12
N GLN A 161 12.11 4.09 -0.81
CA GLN A 161 11.05 4.43 -1.76
C GLN A 161 9.71 4.11 -1.14
N ARG A 162 8.74 5.03 -1.26
CA ARG A 162 7.38 4.90 -0.74
C ARG A 162 6.39 4.99 -1.89
N PHE A 163 5.36 4.14 -1.85
CA PHE A 163 4.24 4.11 -2.77
C PHE A 163 2.94 4.32 -2.02
N GLN A 164 2.03 5.09 -2.60
CA GLN A 164 0.77 5.48 -1.99
C GLN A 164 -0.34 5.48 -3.04
N GLY A 165 -1.54 5.11 -2.64
CA GLY A 165 -2.73 5.18 -3.46
C GLY A 165 -3.99 5.07 -2.61
N THR A 166 -5.13 4.96 -3.27
CA THR A 166 -6.42 4.80 -2.63
C THR A 166 -7.09 3.49 -3.02
N SER A 167 -8.10 3.10 -2.29
CA SER A 167 -8.91 1.92 -2.56
C SER A 167 -9.75 1.99 -3.85
N GLN A 168 -9.86 3.16 -4.48
CA GLN A 168 -10.51 3.31 -5.79
C GLN A 168 -9.88 2.44 -6.88
N ALA A 169 -8.58 2.17 -6.78
CA ALA A 169 -7.90 1.21 -7.64
C ALA A 169 -7.70 -0.11 -6.90
N ASN A 170 -8.43 -1.15 -7.27
CA ASN A 170 -8.19 -2.50 -6.77
C ASN A 170 -6.98 -3.10 -7.49
N LEU A 171 -5.81 -2.95 -6.88
CA LEU A 171 -4.52 -3.36 -7.42
C LEU A 171 -3.99 -4.60 -6.68
N ALA A 172 -3.35 -5.49 -7.43
CA ALA A 172 -2.57 -6.57 -6.86
C ALA A 172 -1.13 -6.41 -7.33
N PHE A 173 -0.23 -6.11 -6.41
CA PHE A 173 1.18 -5.90 -6.69
C PHE A 173 1.92 -7.24 -6.74
N ALA A 174 2.74 -7.42 -7.77
CA ALA A 174 3.57 -8.60 -7.92
C ALA A 174 5.01 -8.34 -7.47
N ARG A 175 5.62 -7.24 -7.95
CA ARG A 175 7.00 -6.87 -7.64
C ARG A 175 7.29 -5.42 -8.00
N LEU A 176 8.39 -4.90 -7.46
CA LEU A 176 9.00 -3.64 -7.86
C LEU A 176 10.24 -3.93 -8.70
N GLU A 177 10.31 -3.35 -9.88
CA GLU A 177 11.48 -3.38 -10.75
C GLU A 177 12.14 -2.00 -10.76
N ALA A 178 13.45 -1.98 -10.77
CA ALA A 178 14.23 -0.75 -10.81
C ALA A 178 15.38 -0.87 -11.81
N ARG A 179 15.51 0.13 -12.69
CA ARG A 179 16.71 0.28 -13.52
C ARG A 179 17.62 1.32 -12.87
N LEU A 180 18.72 0.81 -12.34
CA LEU A 180 19.69 1.60 -11.59
C LEU A 180 21.03 1.63 -12.34
N GLU A 181 21.73 2.75 -12.22
CA GLU A 181 23.13 2.91 -12.62
C GLU A 181 23.95 3.17 -11.36
N PRO A 182 24.75 2.21 -10.89
CA PRO A 182 25.66 2.41 -9.77
C PRO A 182 26.69 3.49 -10.13
N LEU A 183 26.93 4.41 -9.22
CA LEU A 183 28.01 5.37 -9.39
C LEU A 183 29.33 4.75 -8.97
N ALA A 184 30.38 5.00 -9.75
CA ALA A 184 31.75 4.64 -9.38
C ALA A 184 32.20 5.47 -8.19
N ALA A 185 33.12 4.91 -7.41
CA ALA A 185 33.75 5.62 -6.30
C ALA A 185 34.71 6.71 -6.81
#